data_4a0d6d769d9e7f0e4f8eaad6eda2286e
#
_entry.id   4a0d6d769d9e7f0e4f8eaad6eda2286e
#
_cell.length_a   1.000
_cell.length_b   1.000
_cell.length_c   1.000
_cell.angle_alpha   90.00
_cell.angle_beta   90.00
_cell.angle_gamma   90.00
#
_symmetry.space_group_name_H-M   'P 1'
#
loop_
_entity.id
_entity.type
_entity.pdbx_description
1 polymer ?
#
loop_
_entity_poly.entity_id
_entity_poly.type
_entity_poly.pdbx_seq_one_letter_code
_entity_poly.pdbx_strand_id
1 'polypeptide(L)'
;MKKAFLAAALSTQLTTQLFAGGTIAPEAVHTPEVIEHHETESKYYVIVKGLLVLGKTVDHGEAVLDGDRDYGYGFDIGYRLGNGFALEYDFSYARNTVTETVHGHTEEARGTYYTSSFDVVYTYEMTHKFGVFAKAGYEYEWEEIAAFDIDTTDDGFILGGGIEIAMDESYKFIVEYEHSTIEGPRGDSVFAGVMVNF
;
A
#
# COMPACT_ATOMS: atom_id res chain seq x y z
N MET A 1 15.97 17.96 -33.17
CA MET A 1 17.09 17.07 -32.78
C MET A 1 16.54 15.73 -32.42
N LYS A 2 16.74 14.71 -33.27
CA LYS A 2 16.22 13.34 -33.12
C LYS A 2 17.23 12.55 -32.29
N LYS A 3 16.83 11.98 -31.13
CA LYS A 3 17.65 11.02 -30.39
C LYS A 3 17.15 9.60 -30.74
N ALA A 4 18.03 8.84 -31.37
CA ALA A 4 17.82 7.46 -31.73
C ALA A 4 18.00 6.57 -30.48
N PHE A 5 17.07 5.64 -30.25
CA PHE A 5 17.23 4.56 -29.29
C PHE A 5 17.98 3.40 -29.96
N LEU A 6 19.09 2.98 -29.38
CA LEU A 6 19.89 1.86 -29.80
C LEU A 6 19.42 0.61 -29.07
N ALA A 7 18.78 -0.32 -29.79
CA ALA A 7 18.43 -1.64 -29.27
C ALA A 7 19.64 -2.57 -29.51
N ALA A 8 20.23 -3.05 -28.42
CA ALA A 8 21.28 -4.08 -28.47
C ALA A 8 20.64 -5.45 -28.51
N ALA A 9 20.71 -6.12 -29.65
CA ALA A 9 20.36 -7.53 -29.79
C ALA A 9 21.57 -8.39 -29.42
N LEU A 10 21.44 -9.20 -28.35
CA LEU A 10 22.45 -10.19 -27.97
C LEU A 10 22.16 -11.49 -28.73
N SER A 11 22.94 -11.80 -29.76
CA SER A 11 22.89 -13.04 -30.50
C SER A 11 23.85 -14.03 -29.84
N THR A 12 23.36 -15.04 -29.17
CA THR A 12 24.13 -16.22 -28.71
C THR A 12 24.30 -17.19 -29.86
N GLN A 13 25.54 -17.35 -30.32
CA GLN A 13 25.92 -18.39 -31.27
C GLN A 13 26.15 -19.73 -30.55
N LEU A 14 25.33 -20.71 -30.87
CA LEU A 14 25.52 -22.11 -30.45
C LEU A 14 26.55 -22.77 -31.39
N THR A 15 27.72 -23.08 -30.88
CA THR A 15 28.70 -23.91 -31.59
C THR A 15 28.35 -25.39 -31.39
N THR A 16 27.89 -26.04 -32.44
CA THR A 16 27.74 -27.49 -32.52
C THR A 16 29.10 -28.15 -32.76
N GLN A 17 29.60 -28.91 -31.79
CA GLN A 17 30.72 -29.85 -32.03
C GLN A 17 30.15 -31.22 -32.40
N LEU A 18 30.44 -31.65 -33.62
CA LEU A 18 30.23 -33.01 -34.08
C LEU A 18 31.32 -33.92 -33.47
N PHE A 19 30.94 -34.87 -32.63
CA PHE A 19 31.75 -36.05 -32.36
C PHE A 19 31.08 -37.27 -32.98
N ALA A 20 31.78 -37.91 -33.89
CA ALA A 20 31.41 -39.19 -34.50
C ALA A 20 31.83 -40.35 -33.58
N GLY A 21 30.94 -41.30 -33.39
CA GLY A 21 31.28 -42.67 -33.04
C GLY A 21 30.77 -43.17 -31.69
N GLY A 22 29.81 -44.10 -31.73
CA GLY A 22 29.42 -44.95 -30.62
C GLY A 22 27.90 -45.01 -30.43
N THR A 23 27.26 -46.05 -30.94
CA THR A 23 25.88 -46.42 -30.64
C THR A 23 25.75 -46.90 -29.20
N ILE A 24 25.46 -45.99 -28.29
CA ILE A 24 24.91 -46.32 -26.97
C ILE A 24 23.43 -45.90 -27.03
N ALA A 25 22.53 -46.88 -26.84
CA ALA A 25 21.11 -46.60 -26.74
C ALA A 25 20.91 -45.53 -25.63
N PRO A 26 20.18 -44.47 -25.91
CA PRO A 26 19.92 -43.47 -24.86
C PRO A 26 19.06 -44.11 -23.78
N GLU A 27 19.66 -44.31 -22.60
CA GLU A 27 18.93 -44.52 -21.38
C GLU A 27 18.00 -43.36 -21.24
N ALA A 28 16.69 -43.63 -21.08
CA ALA A 28 15.68 -42.58 -20.92
C ALA A 28 16.07 -41.74 -19.72
N VAL A 29 16.60 -40.54 -20.00
CA VAL A 29 16.79 -39.51 -18.97
C VAL A 29 15.39 -39.15 -18.48
N HIS A 30 15.02 -39.69 -17.32
CA HIS A 30 13.92 -39.17 -16.57
C HIS A 30 14.25 -37.72 -16.25
N THR A 31 13.78 -36.80 -17.08
CA THR A 31 13.66 -35.41 -16.72
C THR A 31 12.78 -35.40 -15.47
N PRO A 32 13.26 -34.94 -14.31
CA PRO A 32 12.39 -34.78 -13.18
C PRO A 32 11.26 -33.85 -13.64
N GLU A 33 10.02 -34.35 -13.55
CA GLU A 33 8.82 -33.54 -13.74
C GLU A 33 8.94 -32.42 -12.73
N VAL A 34 9.28 -31.22 -13.20
CA VAL A 34 9.21 -30.01 -12.37
C VAL A 34 7.72 -29.84 -12.13
N ILE A 35 7.26 -30.36 -11.00
CA ILE A 35 5.95 -30.03 -10.48
C ILE A 35 6.06 -28.54 -10.15
N GLU A 36 5.69 -27.68 -11.10
CA GLU A 36 5.36 -26.31 -10.79
C GLU A 36 4.17 -26.38 -9.83
N HIS A 37 4.48 -26.32 -8.55
CA HIS A 37 3.47 -25.93 -7.57
C HIS A 37 3.06 -24.50 -7.94
N HIS A 38 2.05 -24.39 -8.82
CA HIS A 38 1.21 -23.21 -8.83
C HIS A 38 0.50 -23.21 -7.48
N GLU A 39 1.15 -22.66 -6.47
CA GLU A 39 0.43 -22.22 -5.28
C GLU A 39 -0.64 -21.26 -5.81
N THR A 40 -1.89 -21.70 -5.70
CA THR A 40 -3.02 -20.85 -6.05
C THR A 40 -3.07 -19.80 -4.95
N GLU A 41 -2.38 -18.69 -5.15
CA GLU A 41 -2.45 -17.56 -4.22
C GLU A 41 -3.92 -17.27 -3.93
N SER A 42 -4.23 -17.20 -2.65
CA SER A 42 -5.55 -16.83 -2.20
C SER A 42 -5.94 -15.47 -2.80
N LYS A 43 -7.10 -15.40 -3.42
CA LYS A 43 -7.53 -14.17 -4.12
C LYS A 43 -8.01 -13.09 -3.17
N TYR A 44 -8.45 -13.47 -1.97
CA TYR A 44 -8.97 -12.54 -0.98
C TYR A 44 -8.01 -12.41 0.20
N TYR A 45 -7.99 -11.23 0.75
CA TYR A 45 -7.28 -10.97 2.00
C TYR A 45 -7.97 -9.87 2.81
N VAL A 46 -7.70 -9.87 4.10
CA VAL A 46 -8.09 -8.82 5.03
C VAL A 46 -6.85 -8.34 5.76
N ILE A 47 -6.74 -7.03 5.94
CA ILE A 47 -5.71 -6.43 6.76
C ILE A 47 -6.38 -5.83 8.00
N VAL A 48 -5.83 -6.08 9.17
CA VAL A 48 -6.16 -5.37 10.40
C VAL A 48 -4.94 -4.55 10.79
N LYS A 49 -5.13 -3.25 10.95
CA LYS A 49 -4.02 -2.31 11.12
C LYS A 49 -4.25 -1.30 12.25
N GLY A 50 -3.17 -0.96 12.95
CA GLY A 50 -3.07 0.25 13.75
C GLY A 50 -2.50 1.36 12.89
N LEU A 51 -2.88 2.59 13.17
CA LEU A 51 -2.35 3.76 12.47
C LEU A 51 -1.88 4.83 13.43
N LEU A 52 -0.95 5.65 12.94
CA LEU A 52 -0.49 6.89 13.53
C LEU A 52 -0.79 7.99 12.53
N VAL A 53 -1.71 8.91 12.86
CA VAL A 53 -1.86 10.18 12.12
C VAL A 53 -0.71 11.10 12.49
N LEU A 54 -0.15 11.80 11.51
CA LEU A 54 1.05 12.62 11.71
C LEU A 54 0.72 14.04 12.14
N GLY A 55 -0.56 14.44 11.97
CA GLY A 55 -1.01 15.81 12.17
C GLY A 55 -0.48 16.76 11.10
N LYS A 56 -1.19 17.87 10.92
CA LYS A 56 -0.83 18.89 9.94
C LYS A 56 -1.37 20.24 10.41
N THR A 57 -0.61 21.30 10.14
CA THR A 57 -1.08 22.67 10.31
C THR A 57 -1.77 23.11 9.02
N VAL A 58 -3.00 23.62 9.14
CA VAL A 58 -3.81 24.13 8.04
C VAL A 58 -4.21 25.57 8.33
N ASP A 59 -3.99 26.47 7.36
CA ASP A 59 -4.33 27.91 7.46
C ASP A 59 -5.63 28.17 6.72
N HIS A 60 -6.66 28.56 7.45
CA HIS A 60 -7.97 28.99 6.92
C HIS A 60 -8.14 30.52 6.95
N GLY A 61 -7.06 31.28 6.88
CA GLY A 61 -7.04 32.73 6.82
C GLY A 61 -7.14 33.39 8.19
N GLU A 62 -8.30 33.45 8.82
CA GLU A 62 -8.45 34.02 10.17
C GLU A 62 -8.16 33.01 11.29
N ALA A 63 -8.26 31.72 10.98
CA ALA A 63 -8.01 30.60 11.89
C ALA A 63 -6.89 29.71 11.38
N VAL A 64 -6.02 29.27 12.27
CA VAL A 64 -5.00 28.25 12.03
C VAL A 64 -5.36 27.04 12.85
N LEU A 65 -5.53 25.89 12.18
CA LEU A 65 -5.73 24.58 12.82
C LEU A 65 -4.41 23.82 12.81
N ASP A 66 -3.98 23.36 13.97
CA ASP A 66 -2.77 22.55 14.14
C ASP A 66 -3.12 21.21 14.76
N GLY A 67 -2.98 20.16 13.99
CA GLY A 67 -3.29 18.80 14.43
C GLY A 67 -2.06 18.08 14.99
N ASP A 68 -2.19 17.52 16.18
CA ASP A 68 -1.16 16.70 16.80
C ASP A 68 -1.14 15.28 16.24
N ARG A 69 -0.05 14.55 16.54
CA ARG A 69 0.03 13.11 16.27
C ARG A 69 -0.83 12.35 17.26
N ASP A 70 -1.59 11.37 16.76
CA ASP A 70 -2.34 10.45 17.62
C ASP A 70 -2.58 9.12 16.87
N TYR A 71 -3.20 8.17 17.56
CA TYR A 71 -3.37 6.81 17.08
C TYR A 71 -4.80 6.54 16.63
N GLY A 72 -4.92 5.55 15.77
CA GLY A 72 -6.17 5.02 15.29
C GLY A 72 -6.05 3.54 14.95
N TYR A 73 -7.06 3.03 14.29
CA TYR A 73 -7.11 1.67 13.78
C TYR A 73 -7.93 1.60 12.49
N GLY A 74 -7.70 0.56 11.71
CA GLY A 74 -8.40 0.36 10.45
C GLY A 74 -8.39 -1.10 10.02
N PHE A 75 -9.06 -1.33 8.90
CA PHE A 75 -9.04 -2.61 8.21
C PHE A 75 -9.15 -2.39 6.70
N ASP A 76 -8.56 -3.31 5.94
CA ASP A 76 -8.71 -3.37 4.49
C ASP A 76 -9.29 -4.71 4.08
N ILE A 77 -10.04 -4.70 3.00
CA ILE A 77 -10.52 -5.90 2.31
C ILE A 77 -9.99 -5.84 0.89
N GLY A 78 -9.16 -6.81 0.51
CA GLY A 78 -8.50 -6.84 -0.76
C GLY A 78 -8.87 -8.03 -1.65
N TYR A 79 -8.83 -7.78 -2.96
CA TYR A 79 -9.01 -8.79 -3.99
C TYR A 79 -7.88 -8.74 -5.01
N ARG A 80 -7.10 -9.84 -5.14
CA ARG A 80 -6.00 -9.95 -6.09
C ARG A 80 -6.50 -10.18 -7.51
N LEU A 81 -6.08 -9.31 -8.42
CA LEU A 81 -6.35 -9.41 -9.85
C LEU A 81 -5.31 -10.27 -10.58
N GLY A 82 -4.17 -10.52 -9.95
CA GLY A 82 -3.00 -11.18 -10.53
C GLY A 82 -1.95 -10.17 -11.03
N ASN A 83 -0.78 -10.68 -11.39
CA ASN A 83 0.37 -9.89 -11.85
C ASN A 83 0.78 -8.77 -10.87
N GLY A 84 0.61 -8.99 -9.56
CA GLY A 84 0.92 -8.03 -8.50
C GLY A 84 -0.17 -6.98 -8.25
N PHE A 85 -1.25 -6.94 -9.03
CA PHE A 85 -2.34 -5.98 -8.82
C PHE A 85 -3.42 -6.52 -7.88
N ALA A 86 -3.96 -5.62 -7.05
CA ALA A 86 -5.13 -5.86 -6.22
C ALA A 86 -6.04 -4.62 -6.20
N LEU A 87 -7.30 -4.85 -5.84
CA LEU A 87 -8.24 -3.81 -5.44
C LEU A 87 -8.45 -3.92 -3.94
N GLU A 88 -8.46 -2.80 -3.25
CA GLU A 88 -8.71 -2.71 -1.81
C GLU A 88 -9.87 -1.76 -1.52
N TYR A 89 -10.61 -2.09 -0.49
CA TYR A 89 -11.46 -1.18 0.26
C TYR A 89 -10.82 -1.00 1.62
N ASP A 90 -10.50 0.25 1.96
CA ASP A 90 -9.92 0.65 3.23
C ASP A 90 -10.96 1.37 4.08
N PHE A 91 -10.93 1.13 5.37
CA PHE A 91 -11.65 1.91 6.36
C PHE A 91 -10.76 2.17 7.56
N SER A 92 -10.69 3.42 8.00
CA SER A 92 -9.94 3.75 9.20
C SER A 92 -10.71 4.73 10.11
N TYR A 93 -10.34 4.67 11.38
CA TYR A 93 -10.79 5.57 12.44
C TYR A 93 -9.58 6.12 13.16
N ALA A 94 -9.51 7.43 13.27
CA ALA A 94 -8.46 8.12 14.00
C ALA A 94 -9.00 9.25 14.84
N ARG A 95 -8.21 9.68 15.81
CA ARG A 95 -8.44 10.91 16.57
C ARG A 95 -7.12 11.63 16.73
N ASN A 96 -7.19 12.97 16.87
CA ASN A 96 -6.05 13.74 17.33
C ASN A 96 -6.51 14.93 18.17
N THR A 97 -5.58 15.61 18.81
CA THR A 97 -5.83 16.92 19.39
C THR A 97 -5.61 17.95 18.31
N VAL A 98 -6.58 18.86 18.15
CA VAL A 98 -6.50 19.98 17.21
C VAL A 98 -6.48 21.26 18.01
N THR A 99 -5.50 22.09 17.76
CA THR A 99 -5.35 23.41 18.35
C THR A 99 -5.80 24.45 17.33
N GLU A 100 -6.83 25.22 17.66
CA GLU A 100 -7.28 26.37 16.87
C GLU A 100 -6.66 27.65 17.41
N THR A 101 -6.12 28.48 16.52
CA THR A 101 -5.62 29.82 16.87
C THR A 101 -6.34 30.87 16.04
N VAL A 102 -7.12 31.71 16.68
CA VAL A 102 -7.87 32.85 16.08
C VAL A 102 -7.47 34.13 16.77
N HIS A 103 -6.96 35.12 16.05
CA HIS A 103 -6.52 36.42 16.58
C HIS A 103 -5.61 36.36 17.82
N GLY A 104 -4.78 35.29 17.91
CA GLY A 104 -3.86 35.05 19.02
C GLY A 104 -4.52 34.41 20.26
N HIS A 105 -5.77 34.03 20.20
CA HIS A 105 -6.43 33.16 21.17
C HIS A 105 -6.32 31.73 20.70
N THR A 106 -5.93 30.83 21.60
CA THR A 106 -5.70 29.41 21.31
C THR A 106 -6.67 28.58 22.13
N GLU A 107 -7.35 27.64 21.45
CA GLU A 107 -8.23 26.65 22.07
C GLU A 107 -7.88 25.27 21.55
N GLU A 108 -8.01 24.24 22.39
CA GLU A 108 -7.75 22.85 22.04
C GLU A 108 -9.05 22.05 22.01
N ALA A 109 -9.18 21.18 21.02
CA ALA A 109 -10.31 20.29 20.86
C ALA A 109 -9.88 18.90 20.40
N ARG A 110 -10.81 17.94 20.49
CA ARG A 110 -10.63 16.60 19.96
C ARG A 110 -11.23 16.52 18.57
N GLY A 111 -10.38 16.24 17.59
CA GLY A 111 -10.78 15.85 16.24
C GLY A 111 -11.03 14.35 16.15
N THR A 112 -12.06 13.95 15.44
CA THR A 112 -12.41 12.56 15.13
C THR A 112 -12.56 12.44 13.63
N TYR A 113 -11.92 11.41 13.04
CA TYR A 113 -11.88 11.17 11.60
C TYR A 113 -12.30 9.74 11.31
N TYR A 114 -13.19 9.59 10.34
CA TYR A 114 -13.53 8.32 9.71
C TYR A 114 -13.15 8.45 8.25
N THR A 115 -12.31 7.56 7.76
CA THR A 115 -11.94 7.55 6.35
C THR A 115 -12.39 6.26 5.68
N SER A 116 -12.71 6.35 4.41
CA SER A 116 -13.07 5.21 3.59
C SER A 116 -12.54 5.42 2.18
N SER A 117 -11.78 4.47 1.65
CA SER A 117 -11.23 4.58 0.29
C SER A 117 -11.43 3.33 -0.55
N PHE A 118 -11.29 3.52 -1.86
CA PHE A 118 -11.14 2.46 -2.84
C PHE A 118 -9.82 2.64 -3.57
N ASP A 119 -9.00 1.58 -3.52
CA ASP A 119 -7.61 1.65 -3.92
C ASP A 119 -7.25 0.60 -4.95
N VAL A 120 -6.32 0.97 -5.81
CA VAL A 120 -5.54 0.04 -6.63
C VAL A 120 -4.18 -0.10 -6.00
N VAL A 121 -3.79 -1.33 -5.72
CA VAL A 121 -2.50 -1.69 -5.12
C VAL A 121 -1.68 -2.45 -6.13
N TYR A 122 -0.39 -2.15 -6.19
CA TYR A 122 0.58 -2.93 -6.95
C TYR A 122 1.70 -3.37 -6.04
N THR A 123 1.86 -4.68 -5.88
CA THR A 123 2.93 -5.31 -5.10
C THR A 123 3.99 -5.89 -6.02
N TYR A 124 5.24 -5.55 -5.74
CA TYR A 124 6.42 -6.16 -6.35
C TYR A 124 7.13 -7.05 -5.32
N GLU A 125 7.10 -8.36 -5.55
CA GLU A 125 7.80 -9.34 -4.71
C GLU A 125 9.29 -9.33 -5.02
N MET A 126 10.09 -8.82 -4.09
CA MET A 126 11.54 -8.83 -4.21
C MET A 126 12.14 -10.19 -3.86
N THR A 127 11.51 -10.89 -2.93
CA THR A 127 11.85 -12.26 -2.50
C THR A 127 10.57 -12.96 -2.05
N HIS A 128 10.61 -14.28 -1.83
CA HIS A 128 9.47 -15.04 -1.28
C HIS A 128 8.97 -14.56 0.10
N LYS A 129 9.76 -13.73 0.80
CA LYS A 129 9.40 -13.21 2.14
C LYS A 129 9.22 -11.70 2.20
N PHE A 130 9.64 -10.99 1.19
CA PHE A 130 9.67 -9.54 1.21
C PHE A 130 9.16 -8.96 -0.09
N GLY A 131 8.15 -8.11 0.02
CA GLY A 131 7.59 -7.33 -1.07
C GLY A 131 7.57 -5.84 -0.74
N VAL A 132 7.49 -5.04 -1.78
CA VAL A 132 7.21 -3.60 -1.70
C VAL A 132 5.93 -3.34 -2.48
N PHE A 133 5.11 -2.42 -2.01
CA PHE A 133 3.89 -2.07 -2.72
C PHE A 133 3.70 -0.57 -2.83
N ALA A 134 2.91 -0.18 -3.83
CA ALA A 134 2.40 1.16 -4.00
C ALA A 134 0.88 1.10 -4.12
N LYS A 135 0.20 2.11 -3.60
CA LYS A 135 -1.24 2.23 -3.56
C LYS A 135 -1.66 3.60 -4.09
N ALA A 136 -2.77 3.65 -4.83
CA ALA A 136 -3.42 4.88 -5.23
C ALA A 136 -4.93 4.68 -5.23
N GLY A 137 -5.65 5.65 -4.68
CA GLY A 137 -7.09 5.54 -4.55
C GLY A 137 -7.82 6.85 -4.37
N TYR A 138 -9.11 6.71 -4.11
CA TYR A 138 -10.01 7.82 -3.84
C TYR A 138 -10.63 7.65 -2.48
N GLU A 139 -10.47 8.67 -1.63
CA GLU A 139 -10.82 8.68 -0.21
C GLU A 139 -12.00 9.62 0.05
N TYR A 140 -12.88 9.19 0.97
CA TYR A 140 -13.85 10.01 1.67
C TYR A 140 -13.46 10.12 3.14
N GLU A 141 -13.47 11.33 3.67
CA GLU A 141 -13.21 11.61 5.08
C GLU A 141 -14.42 12.31 5.71
N TRP A 142 -14.82 11.83 6.88
CA TRP A 142 -15.76 12.52 7.78
C TRP A 142 -14.96 13.02 8.96
N GLU A 143 -14.95 14.35 9.13
CA GLU A 143 -14.27 15.03 10.21
C GLU A 143 -15.29 15.63 11.18
N GLU A 144 -15.10 15.40 12.48
CA GLU A 144 -15.89 15.98 13.56
C GLU A 144 -14.96 16.60 14.61
N ILE A 145 -15.07 17.94 14.82
CA ILE A 145 -14.40 18.66 15.90
C ILE A 145 -15.48 19.49 16.61
N ALA A 146 -16.21 18.84 17.51
CA ALA A 146 -17.43 19.38 18.11
C ALA A 146 -17.24 20.73 18.85
N ALA A 147 -16.03 20.97 19.42
CA ALA A 147 -15.76 22.21 20.12
C ALA A 147 -15.63 23.44 19.19
N PHE A 148 -15.31 23.20 17.92
CA PHE A 148 -15.14 24.22 16.87
C PHE A 148 -16.32 24.27 15.91
N ASP A 149 -17.39 23.52 16.19
CA ASP A 149 -18.59 23.39 15.33
C ASP A 149 -18.23 22.91 13.89
N ILE A 150 -17.20 22.07 13.79
CA ILE A 150 -16.75 21.45 12.54
C ILE A 150 -17.39 20.06 12.45
N ASP A 151 -18.21 19.84 11.42
CA ASP A 151 -18.79 18.57 11.03
C ASP A 151 -18.83 18.59 9.50
N THR A 152 -17.77 18.09 8.89
CA THR A 152 -17.55 18.16 7.44
C THR A 152 -17.30 16.79 6.83
N THR A 153 -17.53 16.73 5.52
CA THR A 153 -17.17 15.59 4.70
C THR A 153 -16.36 16.09 3.52
N ASP A 154 -15.18 15.57 3.36
CA ASP A 154 -14.27 15.90 2.27
C ASP A 154 -13.91 14.66 1.48
N ASP A 155 -13.47 14.85 0.25
CA ASP A 155 -13.04 13.78 -0.63
C ASP A 155 -11.76 14.17 -1.39
N GLY A 156 -10.95 13.17 -1.70
CA GLY A 156 -9.67 13.41 -2.34
C GLY A 156 -9.00 12.12 -2.82
N PHE A 157 -7.77 12.28 -3.25
CA PHE A 157 -6.94 11.15 -3.66
C PHE A 157 -5.98 10.78 -2.53
N ILE A 158 -5.69 9.48 -2.45
CA ILE A 158 -4.62 8.96 -1.63
C ILE A 158 -3.53 8.35 -2.48
N LEU A 159 -2.30 8.48 -2.02
CA LEU A 159 -1.12 7.82 -2.53
C LEU A 159 -0.39 7.18 -1.37
N GLY A 160 -0.20 5.89 -1.45
CA GLY A 160 0.46 5.11 -0.41
C GLY A 160 1.57 4.24 -0.94
N GLY A 161 2.35 3.73 -0.03
CA GLY A 161 3.35 2.73 -0.33
C GLY A 161 3.96 2.16 0.93
N GLY A 162 4.45 0.94 0.81
CA GLY A 162 4.94 0.23 1.97
C GLY A 162 5.69 -1.04 1.65
N ILE A 163 5.84 -1.82 2.68
CA ILE A 163 6.49 -3.13 2.63
C ILE A 163 5.57 -4.19 3.20
N GLU A 164 5.68 -5.39 2.66
CA GLU A 164 5.08 -6.59 3.21
C GLU A 164 6.14 -7.65 3.50
N ILE A 165 5.99 -8.32 4.65
CA ILE A 165 6.89 -9.38 5.10
C ILE A 165 6.06 -10.62 5.38
N ALA A 166 6.25 -11.68 4.57
CA ALA A 166 5.58 -12.95 4.78
C ALA A 166 6.08 -13.63 6.06
N MET A 167 5.16 -13.91 6.97
CA MET A 167 5.40 -14.70 8.17
C MET A 167 5.23 -16.18 7.87
N ASP A 168 4.18 -16.52 7.13
CA ASP A 168 3.91 -17.83 6.56
C ASP A 168 3.04 -17.69 5.28
N GLU A 169 2.43 -18.76 4.80
CA GLU A 169 1.59 -18.77 3.59
C GLU A 169 0.29 -17.97 3.76
N SER A 170 -0.22 -17.85 4.98
CA SER A 170 -1.50 -17.19 5.28
C SER A 170 -1.35 -15.79 5.85
N TYR A 171 -0.21 -15.45 6.44
CA TYR A 171 -0.02 -14.20 7.17
C TYR A 171 1.16 -13.39 6.65
N LYS A 172 0.91 -12.10 6.42
CA LYS A 172 1.97 -11.12 6.13
C LYS A 172 1.88 -9.97 7.13
N PHE A 173 3.02 -9.47 7.57
CA PHE A 173 3.12 -8.20 8.29
C PHE A 173 3.29 -7.07 7.28
N ILE A 174 2.59 -5.96 7.46
CA ILE A 174 2.68 -4.80 6.58
C ILE A 174 3.06 -3.54 7.37
N VAL A 175 3.79 -2.65 6.70
CA VAL A 175 4.01 -1.26 7.12
C VAL A 175 3.79 -0.38 5.91
N GLU A 176 2.96 0.66 6.07
CA GLU A 176 2.53 1.54 5.01
C GLU A 176 2.63 3.00 5.44
N TYR A 177 2.99 3.87 4.52
CA TYR A 177 2.81 5.31 4.61
C TYR A 177 1.78 5.74 3.57
N GLU A 178 0.88 6.63 3.97
CA GLU A 178 -0.20 7.14 3.13
C GLU A 178 -0.26 8.66 3.22
N HIS A 179 -0.29 9.27 2.04
CA HIS A 179 -0.49 10.69 1.84
C HIS A 179 -1.88 10.94 1.28
N SER A 180 -2.67 11.77 1.98
CA SER A 180 -3.97 12.23 1.51
C SER A 180 -3.87 13.63 0.90
N THR A 181 -4.61 13.87 -0.19
CA THR A 181 -4.77 15.21 -0.76
C THR A 181 -5.86 16.04 -0.08
N ILE A 182 -6.60 15.44 0.85
CA ILE A 182 -7.57 16.17 1.68
C ILE A 182 -6.79 17.10 2.61
N GLU A 183 -7.20 18.37 2.61
CA GLU A 183 -6.59 19.40 3.46
C GLU A 183 -7.31 19.44 4.81
N GLY A 184 -6.71 18.85 5.83
CA GLY A 184 -7.25 18.79 7.19
C GLY A 184 -6.17 18.61 8.24
N PRO A 185 -6.49 18.85 9.52
CA PRO A 185 -5.52 18.72 10.63
C PRO A 185 -5.13 17.27 10.94
N ARG A 186 -5.77 16.26 10.33
CA ARG A 186 -5.36 14.85 10.42
C ARG A 186 -3.96 14.63 9.84
N GLY A 187 -3.71 15.20 8.65
CA GLY A 187 -2.46 15.00 7.92
C GLY A 187 -2.29 13.57 7.36
N ASP A 188 -1.06 13.23 7.06
CA ASP A 188 -0.68 11.91 6.54
C ASP A 188 -0.74 10.83 7.62
N SER A 189 -0.69 9.56 7.20
CA SER A 189 -0.80 8.41 8.11
C SER A 189 0.32 7.39 7.90
N VAL A 190 0.71 6.74 8.99
CA VAL A 190 1.58 5.55 8.96
C VAL A 190 0.81 4.39 9.56
N PHE A 191 0.75 3.29 8.86
CA PHE A 191 0.06 2.08 9.29
C PHE A 191 1.04 0.94 9.57
N ALA A 192 0.64 0.08 10.50
CA ALA A 192 1.28 -1.21 10.70
C ALA A 192 0.20 -2.25 11.01
N GLY A 193 0.25 -3.40 10.35
CA GLY A 193 -0.82 -4.38 10.46
C GLY A 193 -0.44 -5.79 10.05
N VAL A 194 -1.43 -6.65 10.12
CA VAL A 194 -1.34 -8.04 9.69
C VAL A 194 -2.36 -8.30 8.60
N MET A 195 -1.88 -8.79 7.48
CA MET A 195 -2.68 -9.30 6.37
C MET A 195 -2.93 -10.78 6.58
N VAL A 196 -4.17 -11.21 6.38
CA VAL A 196 -4.61 -12.61 6.41
C VAL A 196 -5.14 -12.98 5.03
N ASN A 197 -4.56 -13.99 4.40
CA ASN A 197 -4.96 -14.52 3.09
C ASN A 197 -5.93 -15.70 3.27
N PHE A 198 -7.00 -15.81 2.42
CA PHE A 198 -8.00 -16.89 2.49
C PHE A 198 -8.75 -17.10 1.17
#